data_ed47a5c7b83d67e1c21a21261093861a
#
_entry.id   ed47a5c7b83d67e1c21a21261093861a
#
_cell.length_a   1.000
_cell.length_b   1.000
_cell.length_c   1.000
_cell.angle_alpha   90.00
_cell.angle_beta   90.00
_cell.angle_gamma   90.00
#
_symmetry.space_group_name_H-M   'P 1'
#
loop_
_entity.id
_entity.type
_entity.pdbx_description
1 polymer ?
#
loop_
_entity_poly.entity_id
_entity_poly.type
_entity_poly.pdbx_seq_one_letter_code
_entity_poly.pdbx_strand_id
1 'polypeptide(L)'
;METIDHKICRLVRYYVRMVGSRDPVAIAKFAGIGIATMPLSNVAGYYTLVQRKRWICINEDIPSDSPLFKVVVAHELGHALLHRKENCAFIRKHTLLLTSGIEREANQFAAELLIPDDMLQEYSGCTSDQFCACTGYPKELIDIRTKYM
;
A
#
# COMPACT_ATOMS: atom_id res chain seq x y z
N MET A 1 -20.79 15.81 0.85
CA MET A 1 -20.15 14.81 -0.04
C MET A 1 -18.85 14.31 0.59
N GLU A 2 -18.68 13.02 0.62
CA GLU A 2 -17.45 12.43 1.17
C GLU A 2 -16.27 12.67 0.24
N THR A 3 -15.14 13.15 0.77
CA THR A 3 -13.91 13.29 -0.01
C THR A 3 -13.26 11.93 -0.20
N ILE A 4 -12.37 11.83 -1.21
CA ILE A 4 -11.61 10.60 -1.44
C ILE A 4 -10.72 10.26 -0.24
N ASP A 5 -10.21 11.27 0.43
CA ASP A 5 -9.36 11.08 1.62
C ASP A 5 -10.14 10.43 2.76
N HIS A 6 -11.34 10.90 3.02
CA HIS A 6 -12.22 10.30 4.03
C HIS A 6 -12.62 8.88 3.66
N LYS A 7 -12.88 8.64 2.38
CA LYS A 7 -13.20 7.30 1.87
C LYS A 7 -12.05 6.33 2.11
N ILE A 8 -10.83 6.75 1.83
CA ILE A 8 -9.64 5.91 2.05
C ILE A 8 -9.45 5.60 3.52
N CYS A 9 -9.53 6.61 4.39
CA CYS A 9 -9.41 6.42 5.84
C CYS A 9 -10.48 5.46 6.37
N ARG A 10 -11.71 5.62 5.92
CA ARG A 10 -12.83 4.76 6.32
C ARG A 10 -12.60 3.32 5.85
N LEU A 11 -12.12 3.15 4.63
CA LEU A 11 -11.84 1.84 4.05
C LEU A 11 -10.74 1.11 4.82
N VAL A 12 -9.66 1.82 5.16
CA VAL A 12 -8.57 1.26 5.97
C VAL A 12 -9.11 0.81 7.34
N ARG A 13 -9.87 1.67 8.02
CA ARG A 13 -10.45 1.32 9.32
C ARG A 13 -11.34 0.08 9.26
N TYR A 14 -12.15 -0.01 8.20
CA TYR A 14 -13.03 -1.16 8.00
C TYR A 14 -12.23 -2.45 7.93
N TYR A 15 -11.23 -2.51 7.06
CA TYR A 15 -10.45 -3.75 6.88
C TYR A 15 -9.59 -4.08 8.09
N VAL A 16 -9.01 -3.10 8.74
CA VAL A 16 -8.24 -3.32 9.98
C VAL A 16 -9.14 -3.89 11.07
N ARG A 17 -10.34 -3.37 11.20
CA ARG A 17 -11.30 -3.87 12.19
C ARG A 17 -11.74 -5.30 11.88
N MET A 18 -12.09 -5.57 10.63
CA MET A 18 -12.60 -6.89 10.23
C MET A 18 -11.53 -7.97 10.30
N VAL A 19 -10.30 -7.65 9.97
CA VAL A 19 -9.19 -8.61 9.94
C VAL A 19 -8.47 -8.69 11.30
N GLY A 20 -8.49 -7.61 12.07
CA GLY A 20 -7.76 -7.52 13.33
C GLY A 20 -6.27 -7.32 13.16
N SER A 21 -5.83 -6.85 11.99
CA SER A 21 -4.43 -6.67 11.64
C SER A 21 -4.27 -5.59 10.58
N ARG A 22 -3.10 -4.95 10.57
CA ARG A 22 -2.71 -4.01 9.51
C ARG A 22 -1.80 -4.68 8.46
N ASP A 23 -1.62 -5.99 8.56
CA ASP A 23 -0.83 -6.72 7.56
C ASP A 23 -1.57 -6.72 6.23
N PRO A 24 -0.99 -6.12 5.17
CA PRO A 24 -1.67 -6.05 3.88
C PRO A 24 -1.90 -7.42 3.25
N VAL A 25 -1.05 -8.40 3.53
CA VAL A 25 -1.24 -9.78 3.05
C VAL A 25 -2.49 -10.39 3.68
N ALA A 26 -2.66 -10.22 4.99
CA ALA A 26 -3.84 -10.73 5.70
C ALA A 26 -5.13 -10.06 5.19
N ILE A 27 -5.07 -8.77 4.94
CA ILE A 27 -6.22 -8.02 4.41
C ILE A 27 -6.57 -8.49 2.99
N ALA A 28 -5.56 -8.67 2.13
CA ALA A 28 -5.77 -9.19 0.78
C ALA A 28 -6.46 -10.55 0.81
N LYS A 29 -5.98 -11.44 1.66
CA LYS A 29 -6.57 -12.76 1.83
C LYS A 29 -8.03 -12.69 2.27
N PHE A 30 -8.33 -11.84 3.25
CA PHE A 30 -9.71 -11.63 3.71
C PHE A 30 -10.60 -11.12 2.58
N ALA A 31 -10.09 -10.23 1.74
CA ALA A 31 -10.83 -9.64 0.62
C ALA A 31 -10.94 -10.56 -0.59
N GLY A 32 -10.38 -11.77 -0.55
CA GLY A 32 -10.41 -12.69 -1.67
C GLY A 32 -9.46 -12.34 -2.80
N ILE A 33 -8.40 -11.60 -2.49
CA ILE A 33 -7.39 -11.18 -3.47
C ILE A 33 -6.20 -12.14 -3.39
N GLY A 34 -5.83 -12.73 -4.53
CA GLY A 34 -4.66 -13.61 -4.59
C GLY A 34 -3.37 -12.82 -4.59
N ILE A 35 -2.33 -13.40 -3.99
CA ILE A 35 -0.98 -12.84 -4.02
C ILE A 35 -0.06 -13.87 -4.63
N ALA A 36 0.70 -13.46 -5.63
CA ALA A 36 1.68 -14.31 -6.30
C ALA A 36 3.01 -13.58 -6.41
N THR A 37 4.09 -14.32 -6.32
CA THR A 37 5.43 -13.78 -6.56
C THR A 37 5.96 -14.39 -7.87
N MET A 38 6.63 -13.57 -8.66
CA MET A 38 7.14 -13.99 -9.96
C MET A 38 8.27 -13.08 -10.42
N PRO A 39 9.06 -13.48 -11.40
CA PRO A 39 10.11 -12.60 -11.95
C PRO A 39 9.44 -11.46 -12.73
N LEU A 40 9.65 -10.22 -12.30
CA LEU A 40 9.06 -9.04 -12.91
C LEU A 40 10.10 -8.05 -13.44
N SER A 41 11.35 -8.48 -13.58
CA SER A 41 12.43 -7.63 -14.10
C SER A 41 12.57 -6.36 -13.23
N ASN A 42 12.28 -5.16 -13.77
CA ASN A 42 12.42 -3.90 -13.06
C ASN A 42 11.10 -3.38 -12.46
N VAL A 43 10.06 -4.20 -12.46
CA VAL A 43 8.76 -3.83 -11.89
C VAL A 43 8.66 -4.41 -10.48
N ALA A 44 8.28 -3.60 -9.50
CA ALA A 44 8.12 -4.06 -8.11
C ALA A 44 6.89 -4.94 -7.95
N GLY A 45 5.79 -4.56 -8.55
CA GLY A 45 4.56 -5.32 -8.48
C GLY A 45 3.47 -4.69 -9.34
N TYR A 46 2.37 -5.41 -9.48
CA TYR A 46 1.20 -4.88 -10.16
C TYR A 46 -0.08 -5.55 -9.66
N TYR A 47 -1.20 -4.87 -9.87
CA TYR A 47 -2.54 -5.38 -9.64
C TYR A 47 -3.19 -5.70 -10.97
N THR A 48 -3.90 -6.82 -11.04
CA THR A 48 -4.67 -7.18 -12.22
C THR A 48 -5.95 -7.92 -11.83
N LEU A 49 -6.97 -7.77 -12.68
CA LEU A 49 -8.23 -8.50 -12.57
C LEU A 49 -8.29 -9.50 -13.73
N VAL A 50 -8.32 -10.79 -13.42
CA VAL A 50 -8.35 -11.86 -14.41
C VAL A 50 -9.51 -12.79 -14.08
N GLN A 51 -10.44 -12.97 -15.01
CA GLN A 51 -11.57 -13.88 -14.87
C GLN A 51 -12.31 -13.66 -13.54
N ARG A 52 -12.58 -12.40 -13.22
CA ARG A 52 -13.30 -11.96 -12.01
C ARG A 52 -12.51 -12.15 -10.71
N LYS A 53 -11.28 -12.61 -10.79
CA LYS A 53 -10.42 -12.71 -9.61
C LYS A 53 -9.36 -11.62 -9.64
N ARG A 54 -9.19 -10.98 -8.49
CA ARG A 54 -8.16 -9.94 -8.30
C ARG A 54 -6.85 -10.60 -7.86
N TRP A 55 -5.75 -10.16 -8.47
CA TRP A 55 -4.42 -10.65 -8.15
C TRP A 55 -3.46 -9.50 -7.91
N ILE A 56 -2.63 -9.67 -6.90
CA ILE A 56 -1.47 -8.81 -6.64
C ILE A 56 -0.24 -9.66 -6.95
N CYS A 57 0.57 -9.19 -7.89
CA CYS A 57 1.80 -9.88 -8.30
C CYS A 57 2.99 -9.06 -7.83
N ILE A 58 3.91 -9.70 -7.11
CA ILE A 58 5.06 -9.05 -6.51
C ILE A 58 6.33 -9.64 -7.11
N ASN A 59 7.31 -8.79 -7.38
CA ASN A 59 8.61 -9.24 -7.89
C ASN A 59 9.28 -10.15 -6.86
N GLU A 60 9.67 -11.33 -7.30
CA GLU A 60 10.31 -12.33 -6.44
C GLU A 60 11.66 -11.88 -5.87
N ASP A 61 12.28 -10.85 -6.47
CA ASP A 61 13.53 -10.27 -5.97
C ASP A 61 13.33 -9.48 -4.66
N ILE A 62 12.09 -9.16 -4.31
CA ILE A 62 11.78 -8.43 -3.07
C ILE A 62 11.55 -9.46 -1.96
N PRO A 63 12.39 -9.48 -0.91
CA PRO A 63 12.20 -10.43 0.19
C PRO A 63 10.84 -10.23 0.87
N SER A 64 10.14 -11.33 1.12
CA SER A 64 8.78 -11.30 1.68
C SER A 64 8.73 -10.76 3.12
N ASP A 65 9.85 -10.76 3.82
CA ASP A 65 9.96 -10.22 5.18
C ASP A 65 10.47 -8.78 5.22
N SER A 66 10.71 -8.17 4.06
CA SER A 66 11.23 -6.79 3.98
C SER A 66 10.13 -5.76 4.13
N PRO A 67 10.45 -4.56 4.66
CA PRO A 67 9.48 -3.45 4.66
C PRO A 67 8.99 -3.07 3.26
N LEU A 68 9.85 -3.15 2.27
CA LEU A 68 9.48 -2.86 0.88
C LEU A 68 8.38 -3.79 0.39
N PHE A 69 8.44 -5.08 0.74
CA PHE A 69 7.39 -6.04 0.38
C PHE A 69 6.03 -5.57 0.89
N LYS A 70 5.96 -5.16 2.15
CA LYS A 70 4.72 -4.63 2.74
C LYS A 70 4.22 -3.40 2.00
N VAL A 71 5.11 -2.49 1.66
CA VAL A 71 4.75 -1.26 0.95
C VAL A 71 4.17 -1.59 -0.42
N VAL A 72 4.80 -2.49 -1.16
CA VAL A 72 4.33 -2.88 -2.49
C VAL A 72 2.96 -3.57 -2.40
N VAL A 73 2.81 -4.53 -1.49
CA VAL A 73 1.52 -5.21 -1.29
C VAL A 73 0.43 -4.21 -0.89
N ALA A 74 0.72 -3.29 0.03
CA ALA A 74 -0.25 -2.30 0.48
C ALA A 74 -0.67 -1.35 -0.66
N HIS A 75 0.27 -0.94 -1.50
CA HIS A 75 -0.01 -0.10 -2.67
C HIS A 75 -0.92 -0.83 -3.66
N GLU A 76 -0.57 -2.07 -4.00
CA GLU A 76 -1.36 -2.87 -4.95
C GLU A 76 -2.73 -3.23 -4.37
N LEU A 77 -2.80 -3.45 -3.05
CA LEU A 77 -4.06 -3.65 -2.36
C LEU A 77 -4.95 -2.40 -2.49
N GLY A 78 -4.37 -1.22 -2.40
CA GLY A 78 -5.07 0.04 -2.65
C GLY A 78 -5.73 0.05 -4.03
N HIS A 79 -5.01 -0.35 -5.07
CA HIS A 79 -5.59 -0.48 -6.41
C HIS A 79 -6.72 -1.51 -6.44
N ALA A 80 -6.52 -2.66 -5.83
CA ALA A 80 -7.52 -3.73 -5.82
C ALA A 80 -8.83 -3.31 -5.16
N LEU A 81 -8.75 -2.47 -4.13
CA LEU A 81 -9.92 -2.05 -3.35
C LEU A 81 -10.55 -0.76 -3.87
N LEU A 82 -9.77 0.14 -4.45
CA LEU A 82 -10.24 1.44 -4.93
C LEU A 82 -10.47 1.46 -6.45
N HIS A 83 -9.68 0.70 -7.21
CA HIS A 83 -9.66 0.75 -8.67
C HIS A 83 -9.83 -0.65 -9.26
N ARG A 84 -10.80 -1.38 -8.77
CA ARG A 84 -10.99 -2.80 -9.06
C ARG A 84 -10.97 -3.15 -10.55
N LYS A 85 -11.59 -2.31 -11.38
CA LYS A 85 -11.73 -2.59 -12.82
C LYS A 85 -10.56 -2.09 -13.65
N GLU A 86 -9.61 -1.39 -13.04
CA GLU A 86 -8.47 -0.85 -13.74
C GLU A 86 -7.28 -1.79 -13.60
N ASN A 87 -6.82 -2.34 -14.73
CA ASN A 87 -5.62 -3.14 -14.75
C ASN A 87 -4.42 -2.20 -14.65
N CYS A 88 -3.91 -2.04 -13.45
CA CYS A 88 -2.72 -1.24 -13.18
C CYS A 88 -1.51 -2.11 -13.47
N ALA A 89 -1.25 -2.31 -14.77
CA ALA A 89 -0.36 -3.35 -15.24
C ALA A 89 1.11 -3.08 -15.01
N PHE A 90 1.48 -1.89 -14.62
CA PHE A 90 2.86 -1.55 -14.53
C PHE A 90 3.16 -0.60 -13.43
N ILE A 91 3.87 -1.02 -12.43
CA ILE A 91 4.43 -0.14 -11.41
C ILE A 91 5.93 -0.34 -11.37
N ARG A 92 6.67 0.71 -11.66
CA ARG A 92 8.13 0.69 -11.62
C ARG A 92 8.63 0.55 -10.20
N LYS A 93 9.92 0.27 -10.02
CA LYS A 93 10.53 0.11 -8.70
C LYS A 93 10.26 1.29 -7.74
N HIS A 94 10.00 2.46 -8.26
CA HIS A 94 9.69 3.65 -7.45
C HIS A 94 8.20 3.97 -7.49
N THR A 95 7.40 3.02 -7.05
CA THR A 95 5.94 3.10 -7.01
C THR A 95 5.42 4.40 -6.42
N LEU A 96 6.00 4.84 -5.32
CA LEU A 96 5.53 6.00 -4.57
C LEU A 96 5.87 7.34 -5.22
N LEU A 97 6.60 7.34 -6.33
CA LEU A 97 6.91 8.55 -7.10
C LEU A 97 5.92 8.82 -8.22
N LEU A 98 4.98 7.91 -8.45
CA LEU A 98 3.97 8.08 -9.50
C LEU A 98 2.92 9.09 -9.03
N THR A 99 2.49 9.95 -9.94
CA THR A 99 1.66 11.11 -9.61
C THR A 99 0.27 11.12 -10.25
N SER A 100 -0.09 10.09 -11.02
CA SER A 100 -1.45 9.99 -11.54
C SER A 100 -2.48 9.87 -10.41
N GLY A 101 -3.73 10.22 -10.69
CA GLY A 101 -4.79 10.20 -9.66
C GLY A 101 -4.93 8.85 -8.97
N ILE A 102 -4.99 7.77 -9.74
CA ILE A 102 -5.13 6.43 -9.16
C ILE A 102 -3.89 6.01 -8.38
N GLU A 103 -2.72 6.42 -8.81
CA GLU A 103 -1.47 6.11 -8.10
C GLU A 103 -1.39 6.86 -6.77
N ARG A 104 -1.81 8.14 -6.74
CA ARG A 104 -1.86 8.90 -5.50
C ARG A 104 -2.81 8.28 -4.48
N GLU A 105 -3.98 7.82 -4.93
CA GLU A 105 -4.95 7.17 -4.05
C GLU A 105 -4.41 5.86 -3.50
N ALA A 106 -3.76 5.05 -4.32
CA ALA A 106 -3.13 3.80 -3.87
C ALA A 106 -2.00 4.07 -2.89
N ASN A 107 -1.19 5.09 -3.13
CA ASN A 107 -0.13 5.50 -2.21
C ASN A 107 -0.70 5.98 -0.88
N GLN A 108 -1.78 6.75 -0.92
CA GLN A 108 -2.45 7.23 0.29
C GLN A 108 -3.03 6.06 1.09
N PHE A 109 -3.64 5.09 0.41
CA PHE A 109 -4.14 3.88 1.07
C PHE A 109 -3.00 3.15 1.78
N ALA A 110 -1.87 2.95 1.10
CA ALA A 110 -0.71 2.27 1.68
C ALA A 110 -0.19 3.03 2.90
N ALA A 111 -0.08 4.35 2.81
CA ALA A 111 0.41 5.18 3.92
C ALA A 111 -0.53 5.11 5.14
N GLU A 112 -1.84 5.21 4.93
CA GLU A 112 -2.82 5.10 6.01
C GLU A 112 -2.79 3.71 6.67
N LEU A 113 -2.64 2.67 5.89
CA LEU A 113 -2.62 1.30 6.40
C LEU A 113 -1.36 1.02 7.21
N LEU A 114 -0.19 1.38 6.69
CA LEU A 114 1.10 1.00 7.25
C LEU A 114 1.59 1.95 8.35
N ILE A 115 1.10 3.19 8.37
CA ILE A 115 1.51 4.20 9.35
C ILE A 115 0.28 4.69 10.11
N PRO A 116 -0.15 3.96 11.15
CA PRO A 116 -1.29 4.39 11.95
C PRO A 116 -0.95 5.59 12.83
N ASP A 117 -1.97 6.22 13.42
CA ASP A 117 -1.82 7.41 14.26
C ASP A 117 -0.88 7.18 15.43
N ASP A 118 -0.96 6.03 16.09
CA ASP A 118 -0.07 5.69 17.22
C ASP A 118 1.40 5.65 16.80
N MET A 119 1.68 5.17 15.60
CA MET A 119 3.05 5.19 15.06
C MET A 119 3.52 6.63 14.83
N LEU A 120 2.66 7.50 14.32
CA LEU A 120 2.98 8.92 14.17
C LEU A 120 3.30 9.56 15.51
N GLN A 121 2.54 9.24 16.55
CA GLN A 121 2.81 9.74 17.91
C GLN A 121 4.14 9.21 18.46
N GLU A 122 4.40 7.95 18.28
CA GLU A 122 5.64 7.30 18.75
C GLU A 122 6.88 7.97 18.14
N TYR A 123 6.81 8.36 16.87
CA TYR A 123 7.93 8.98 16.16
C TYR A 123 7.80 10.50 16.03
N SER A 124 6.96 11.15 16.84
CA SER A 124 6.66 12.57 16.71
C SER A 124 7.88 13.49 16.86
N GLY A 125 8.89 13.06 17.60
CA GLY A 125 10.14 13.82 17.76
C GLY A 125 11.18 13.53 16.71
N CYS A 126 10.89 12.68 15.72
CA CYS A 126 11.86 12.24 14.73
C CYS A 126 11.71 13.00 13.42
N THR A 127 12.82 13.17 12.71
CA THR A 127 12.78 13.64 11.33
C THR A 127 12.27 12.53 10.41
N SER A 128 11.88 12.88 9.18
CA SER A 128 11.49 11.88 8.18
C SER A 128 12.61 10.86 7.94
N ASP A 129 13.86 11.30 7.91
CA ASP A 129 15.00 10.41 7.71
C ASP A 129 15.17 9.44 8.88
N GLN A 130 14.99 9.91 10.12
CA GLN A 130 15.03 9.07 11.31
C GLN A 130 13.89 8.05 11.31
N PHE A 131 12.70 8.46 10.95
CA PHE A 131 11.55 7.57 10.82
C PHE A 131 11.84 6.45 9.81
N CYS A 132 12.38 6.81 8.65
CA CYS A 132 12.71 5.82 7.61
C CYS A 132 13.78 4.85 8.08
N ALA A 133 14.80 5.34 8.78
CA ALA A 133 15.86 4.49 9.31
C ALA A 133 15.32 3.48 10.34
N CYS A 134 14.36 3.89 11.17
CA CYS A 134 13.78 3.02 12.20
C CYS A 134 12.79 2.00 11.65
N THR A 135 11.98 2.39 10.68
CA THR A 135 10.89 1.53 10.15
C THR A 135 11.29 0.74 8.92
N GLY A 136 12.27 1.22 8.16
CA GLY A 136 12.61 0.66 6.86
C GLY A 136 11.66 1.09 5.75
N TYR A 137 10.67 1.94 6.03
CA TYR A 137 9.77 2.47 5.01
C TYR A 137 10.45 3.56 4.20
N PRO A 138 10.09 3.71 2.91
CA PRO A 138 10.63 4.80 2.11
C PRO A 138 10.10 6.16 2.59
N LYS A 139 10.91 7.19 2.41
CA LYS A 139 10.58 8.56 2.84
C LYS A 139 9.28 9.05 2.22
N GLU A 140 9.04 8.69 0.98
CA GLU A 140 7.82 9.08 0.25
C GLU A 140 6.56 8.64 0.99
N LEU A 141 6.60 7.51 1.68
CA LEU A 141 5.44 6.99 2.39
C LEU A 141 5.08 7.88 3.59
N ILE A 142 6.07 8.27 4.40
CA ILE A 142 5.81 9.17 5.54
C ILE A 142 5.40 10.57 5.05
N ASP A 143 5.97 11.04 3.97
CA ASP A 143 5.62 12.34 3.39
C ASP A 143 4.15 12.35 2.93
N ILE A 144 3.70 11.27 2.31
CA ILE A 144 2.31 11.11 1.90
C ILE A 144 1.40 11.07 3.14
N ARG A 145 1.78 10.29 4.16
CA ARG A 145 0.98 10.13 5.37
C ARG A 145 0.77 11.46 6.09
N THR A 146 1.82 12.25 6.21
CA THR A 146 1.75 13.54 6.93
C THR A 146 1.05 14.63 6.13
N LYS A 147 1.08 14.56 4.81
CA LYS A 147 0.40 15.53 3.94
C LYS A 147 -1.12 15.51 4.13
N TYR A 148 -1.69 14.37 4.45
CA TYR A 148 -3.14 14.18 4.57
C TYR A 148 -3.62 14.08 6.02
N MET A 149 -2.82 14.57 6.94
CA MET A 149 -3.23 14.66 8.35
C MET A 149 -4.26 15.75 8.58
#